data_24a539c187b9cc23fa72fc1750be575a
#
_entry.id   24a539c187b9cc23fa72fc1750be575a
#
_cell.length_a   1.000
_cell.length_b   1.000
_cell.length_c   1.000
_cell.angle_alpha   90.00
_cell.angle_beta   90.00
_cell.angle_gamma   90.00
#
_symmetry.space_group_name_H-M   'P 1'
#
loop_
_entity.id
_entity.type
_entity.pdbx_description
1 polymer ?
#
loop_
_entity_poly.entity_id
_entity_poly.type
_entity_poly.pdbx_seq_one_letter_code
_entity_poly.pdbx_strand_id
1 'polypeptide(L)'
;MGNYDVIIIGAGPSGIFCAYELIHKKPDLKVLLIEKGRRIEDRACPKRKTKVCVGCQPCSITTGFAGAGAFSDGKLSLSPDVGGTLPEILGYDAATKLIHESDEIYLKFGADTSVYGVDKEKEIREIRRKAINAGLKLIECPIRHLGTEEGYKIYSKLQAHLLEHGVEMKFNTMVEHFIIEDSTAKGVITDKGEQLFADEIVSAVGREGADWFSHMCKEIGVETEVGTVDIGVRVEVRDEVMEMLNKNLYEAKLVYYTPTFDDKVRTFCTNPSGEVATEYYDNGLAVVNGHAYKSQDMKTNNTNFALLVSKNFTKPFKTPIEYGKQIAQLSNMLCDGKILVQTYGDFKRGRRTTEERLCRNNLIPTLKDAVPGDLSLVFPHRIMVDIEEMIEALDKVTPGIASEETLMYGVEVKFYSNKVVVNRDFETSIKGLRAIGDGASVTRGLQQASANGLSVARSILAHMEK
;
A
#
# COMPACT_ATOMS: atom_id res chain seq x y z
N MET A 1 18.72 19.09 27.69
CA MET A 1 17.25 18.95 27.67
C MET A 1 16.80 19.36 26.30
N GLY A 2 16.09 18.48 25.58
CA GLY A 2 15.59 18.77 24.25
C GLY A 2 14.49 19.83 24.26
N ASN A 3 14.23 20.47 23.11
CA ASN A 3 13.14 21.43 22.98
C ASN A 3 11.76 20.74 23.07
N TYR A 4 11.73 19.41 22.74
CA TYR A 4 10.54 18.56 22.70
C TYR A 4 10.77 17.26 23.47
N ASP A 5 9.69 16.61 23.91
CA ASP A 5 9.73 15.26 24.43
C ASP A 5 9.76 14.25 23.28
N VAL A 6 8.95 14.51 22.22
CA VAL A 6 8.84 13.64 21.05
C VAL A 6 8.83 14.46 19.77
N ILE A 7 9.67 14.07 18.80
CA ILE A 7 9.60 14.56 17.41
C ILE A 7 9.08 13.43 16.54
N ILE A 8 8.02 13.69 15.77
CA ILE A 8 7.41 12.77 14.79
C ILE A 8 7.70 13.30 13.39
N ILE A 9 8.32 12.51 12.54
CA ILE A 9 8.66 12.86 11.16
C ILE A 9 7.65 12.20 10.21
N GLY A 10 6.80 13.01 9.58
CA GLY A 10 5.75 12.58 8.68
C GLY A 10 4.36 12.62 9.30
N ALA A 11 3.46 13.38 8.68
CA ALA A 11 2.07 13.54 9.07
C ALA A 11 1.12 12.61 8.30
N GLY A 12 1.56 11.39 7.99
CA GLY A 12 0.70 10.30 7.51
C GLY A 12 -0.10 9.66 8.67
N PRO A 13 -0.95 8.67 8.39
CA PRO A 13 -1.76 8.01 9.43
C PRO A 13 -0.95 7.54 10.64
N SER A 14 0.25 6.96 10.44
CA SER A 14 1.10 6.52 11.55
C SER A 14 1.51 7.68 12.48
N GLY A 15 1.98 8.79 11.90
CA GLY A 15 2.40 9.97 12.68
C GLY A 15 1.22 10.66 13.36
N ILE A 16 0.09 10.80 12.67
CA ILE A 16 -1.14 11.40 13.22
C ILE A 16 -1.65 10.61 14.43
N PHE A 17 -1.75 9.29 14.31
CA PHE A 17 -2.25 8.44 15.41
C PHE A 17 -1.25 8.29 16.53
N CYS A 18 0.06 8.39 16.26
CA CYS A 18 1.08 8.49 17.28
C CYS A 18 0.92 9.80 18.09
N ALA A 19 0.83 10.94 17.43
CA ALA A 19 0.60 12.23 18.08
C ALA A 19 -0.72 12.23 18.88
N TYR A 20 -1.80 11.70 18.29
CA TYR A 20 -3.10 11.59 18.95
C TYR A 20 -3.03 10.83 20.26
N GLU A 21 -2.44 9.64 20.29
CA GLU A 21 -2.37 8.80 21.49
C GLU A 21 -1.46 9.44 22.56
N LEU A 22 -0.34 10.04 22.18
CA LEU A 22 0.57 10.73 23.10
C LEU A 22 -0.15 11.82 23.89
N ILE A 23 -0.80 12.76 23.20
CA ILE A 23 -1.46 13.91 23.85
C ILE A 23 -2.70 13.52 24.66
N HIS A 24 -3.40 12.43 24.27
CA HIS A 24 -4.55 11.94 25.02
C HIS A 24 -4.15 11.23 26.32
N LYS A 25 -3.02 10.53 26.31
CA LYS A 25 -2.53 9.81 27.50
C LYS A 25 -1.71 10.71 28.43
N LYS A 26 -0.97 11.66 27.86
CA LYS A 26 -0.10 12.56 28.61
C LYS A 26 -0.15 13.98 27.98
N PRO A 27 -1.16 14.79 28.34
CA PRO A 27 -1.41 16.10 27.71
C PRO A 27 -0.29 17.12 27.84
N ASP A 28 0.60 16.96 28.84
CA ASP A 28 1.71 17.88 29.10
C ASP A 28 2.93 17.63 28.21
N LEU A 29 2.90 16.61 27.35
CA LEU A 29 4.02 16.32 26.43
C LEU A 29 4.16 17.38 25.35
N LYS A 30 5.41 17.79 25.12
CA LYS A 30 5.80 18.65 24.01
C LYS A 30 6.04 17.81 22.78
N VAL A 31 5.03 17.68 21.93
CA VAL A 31 5.08 16.88 20.70
C VAL A 31 5.20 17.79 19.50
N LEU A 32 6.23 17.56 18.68
CA LEU A 32 6.43 18.20 17.39
C LEU A 32 6.17 17.21 16.25
N LEU A 33 5.30 17.57 15.31
CA LEU A 33 5.04 16.85 14.07
C LEU A 33 5.64 17.62 12.88
N ILE A 34 6.62 17.04 12.19
CA ILE A 34 7.27 17.65 11.02
C ILE A 34 6.73 16.99 9.75
N GLU A 35 6.28 17.81 8.80
CA GLU A 35 5.75 17.35 7.51
C GLU A 35 6.35 18.17 6.37
N LYS A 36 6.92 17.48 5.38
CA LYS A 36 7.53 18.15 4.22
C LYS A 36 6.53 18.79 3.27
N GLY A 37 5.29 18.33 3.29
CA GLY A 37 4.21 18.91 2.51
C GLY A 37 3.39 19.93 3.28
N ARG A 38 2.20 20.18 2.76
CA ARG A 38 1.31 21.26 3.23
C ARG A 38 0.30 20.77 4.26
N ARG A 39 -0.32 21.72 4.95
CA ARG A 39 -1.57 21.49 5.71
C ARG A 39 -2.63 20.89 4.80
N ILE A 40 -3.60 20.20 5.40
CA ILE A 40 -4.60 19.50 4.59
C ILE A 40 -5.43 20.46 3.73
N GLU A 41 -5.79 21.62 4.27
CA GLU A 41 -6.56 22.66 3.59
C GLU A 41 -5.83 23.28 2.39
N ASP A 42 -4.49 23.30 2.41
CA ASP A 42 -3.65 23.88 1.37
C ASP A 42 -3.24 22.85 0.30
N ARG A 43 -3.65 21.59 0.44
CA ARG A 43 -3.34 20.52 -0.50
C ARG A 43 -4.28 20.57 -1.70
N ALA A 44 -3.78 20.97 -2.84
CA ALA A 44 -4.53 21.00 -4.08
C ALA A 44 -3.69 20.43 -5.24
N CYS A 45 -4.30 19.51 -6.01
CA CYS A 45 -3.67 18.96 -7.21
C CYS A 45 -4.08 19.76 -8.45
N PRO A 46 -3.12 20.40 -9.15
CA PRO A 46 -3.41 21.15 -10.38
C PRO A 46 -4.09 20.31 -11.48
N LYS A 47 -3.78 19.01 -11.55
CA LYS A 47 -4.40 18.07 -12.51
C LYS A 47 -5.93 18.09 -12.47
N ARG A 48 -6.54 18.36 -11.30
CA ARG A 48 -8.01 18.47 -11.21
C ARG A 48 -8.58 19.57 -12.11
N LYS A 49 -7.82 20.66 -12.33
CA LYS A 49 -8.20 21.79 -13.20
C LYS A 49 -7.62 21.62 -14.61
N THR A 50 -6.34 21.32 -14.71
CA THR A 50 -5.60 21.28 -15.98
C THR A 50 -5.79 19.99 -16.77
N LYS A 51 -6.32 18.92 -16.13
CA LYS A 51 -6.41 17.54 -16.66
C LYS A 51 -5.07 16.89 -16.96
N VAL A 52 -3.96 17.58 -16.78
CA VAL A 52 -2.59 17.10 -16.99
C VAL A 52 -1.80 17.23 -15.69
N CYS A 53 -0.98 16.23 -15.37
CA CYS A 53 -0.07 16.29 -14.24
C CYS A 53 1.08 17.25 -14.56
N VAL A 54 1.36 18.18 -13.63
CA VAL A 54 2.41 19.21 -13.79
C VAL A 54 3.70 18.87 -13.02
N GLY A 55 3.81 17.68 -12.44
CA GLY A 55 5.01 17.22 -11.74
C GLY A 55 5.36 18.05 -10.49
N CYS A 56 4.39 18.35 -9.64
CA CYS A 56 4.63 19.15 -8.42
C CYS A 56 5.68 18.51 -7.51
N GLN A 57 6.54 19.32 -6.93
CA GLN A 57 7.53 18.90 -5.92
C GLN A 57 7.34 19.68 -4.62
N PRO A 58 6.95 19.03 -3.50
CA PRO A 58 6.45 17.65 -3.40
C PRO A 58 5.04 17.49 -4.00
N CYS A 59 4.69 16.26 -4.36
CA CYS A 59 3.37 15.94 -4.94
C CYS A 59 2.25 16.18 -3.92
N SER A 60 1.31 17.08 -4.22
CA SER A 60 0.20 17.41 -3.32
C SER A 60 -0.78 16.27 -3.04
N ILE A 61 -0.77 15.18 -3.85
CA ILE A 61 -1.61 14.00 -3.63
C ILE A 61 -1.00 13.05 -2.61
N THR A 62 0.31 12.84 -2.66
CA THR A 62 1.00 11.84 -1.83
C THR A 62 1.62 12.43 -0.57
N THR A 63 1.88 13.74 -0.54
CA THR A 63 2.65 14.44 0.47
C THR A 63 1.86 15.57 1.13
N GLY A 64 2.01 15.74 2.42
CA GLY A 64 1.28 16.68 3.27
C GLY A 64 0.47 15.98 4.35
N PHE A 65 -0.25 16.73 5.18
CA PHE A 65 -1.05 16.16 6.27
C PHE A 65 -2.00 15.08 5.77
N ALA A 66 -2.06 13.96 6.48
CA ALA A 66 -2.71 12.69 6.14
C ALA A 66 -2.03 11.90 4.99
N GLY A 67 -0.89 12.34 4.45
CA GLY A 67 -0.16 11.61 3.41
C GLY A 67 -1.04 11.29 2.20
N ALA A 68 -0.82 10.13 1.57
CA ALA A 68 -1.66 9.66 0.47
C ALA A 68 -3.11 9.34 0.91
N GLY A 69 -3.35 9.15 2.22
CA GLY A 69 -4.68 8.85 2.78
C GLY A 69 -5.73 9.93 2.52
N ALA A 70 -5.33 11.21 2.50
CA ALA A 70 -6.26 12.33 2.31
C ALA A 70 -6.97 12.33 0.94
N PHE A 71 -6.39 11.72 -0.07
CA PHE A 71 -6.92 11.70 -1.44
C PHE A 71 -7.16 10.29 -1.98
N SER A 72 -6.97 9.26 -1.14
CA SER A 72 -7.33 7.89 -1.47
C SER A 72 -8.85 7.68 -1.32
N ASP A 73 -9.33 6.52 -1.75
CA ASP A 73 -10.70 6.09 -1.49
C ASP A 73 -10.95 5.73 -0.02
N GLY A 74 -9.89 5.68 0.80
CA GLY A 74 -9.99 5.53 2.26
C GLY A 74 -10.47 4.16 2.71
N LYS A 75 -9.93 3.08 2.12
CA LYS A 75 -10.21 1.71 2.57
C LYS A 75 -9.49 1.41 3.88
N LEU A 76 -10.24 1.21 4.94
CA LEU A 76 -9.76 0.73 6.24
C LEU A 76 -9.98 -0.77 6.33
N SER A 77 -8.92 -1.55 6.22
CA SER A 77 -8.96 -3.01 6.36
C SER A 77 -8.99 -3.40 7.83
N LEU A 78 -10.13 -3.87 8.33
CA LEU A 78 -10.34 -4.22 9.74
C LEU A 78 -9.85 -5.64 10.07
N SER A 79 -8.78 -6.07 9.42
CA SER A 79 -8.18 -7.38 9.61
C SER A 79 -6.67 -7.26 9.82
N PRO A 80 -6.10 -7.95 10.81
CA PRO A 80 -4.65 -7.96 11.02
C PRO A 80 -3.88 -8.69 9.90
N ASP A 81 -4.54 -9.55 9.12
CA ASP A 81 -3.95 -10.26 7.99
C ASP A 81 -3.68 -9.38 6.77
N VAL A 82 -4.14 -8.11 6.80
CA VAL A 82 -4.07 -7.20 5.66
C VAL A 82 -3.47 -5.85 6.04
N GLY A 83 -2.50 -5.40 5.26
CA GLY A 83 -1.99 -4.02 5.37
C GLY A 83 -0.70 -3.88 6.18
N GLY A 84 0.06 -4.96 6.39
CA GLY A 84 1.38 -4.88 7.02
C GLY A 84 1.78 -6.12 7.79
N THR A 85 2.78 -5.96 8.65
CA THR A 85 3.41 -7.02 9.44
C THR A 85 3.25 -6.82 10.96
N LEU A 86 2.27 -6.02 11.39
CA LEU A 86 2.02 -5.81 12.83
C LEU A 86 1.80 -7.10 13.62
N PRO A 87 1.06 -8.12 13.10
CA PRO A 87 0.90 -9.39 13.81
C PRO A 87 2.21 -10.15 14.02
N GLU A 88 3.18 -10.00 13.12
CA GLU A 88 4.50 -10.64 13.25
C GLU A 88 5.32 -10.00 14.38
N ILE A 89 5.17 -8.69 14.61
CA ILE A 89 5.93 -7.93 15.61
C ILE A 89 5.26 -8.01 16.98
N LEU A 90 3.94 -7.78 17.03
CA LEU A 90 3.18 -7.59 18.27
C LEU A 90 2.43 -8.85 18.74
N GLY A 91 2.19 -9.80 17.82
CA GLY A 91 1.23 -10.89 17.97
C GLY A 91 -0.16 -10.53 17.45
N TYR A 92 -0.93 -11.57 17.08
CA TYR A 92 -2.21 -11.43 16.38
C TYR A 92 -3.26 -10.66 17.20
N ASP A 93 -3.42 -11.01 18.47
CA ASP A 93 -4.46 -10.41 19.35
C ASP A 93 -4.17 -8.93 19.62
N ALA A 94 -2.91 -8.57 19.87
CA ALA A 94 -2.51 -7.19 20.08
C ALA A 94 -2.71 -6.34 18.83
N ALA A 95 -2.33 -6.86 17.66
CA ALA A 95 -2.56 -6.18 16.38
C ALA A 95 -4.06 -6.00 16.11
N THR A 96 -4.89 -7.01 16.36
CA THR A 96 -6.34 -6.96 16.21
C THR A 96 -6.95 -5.88 17.10
N LYS A 97 -6.56 -5.84 18.37
CA LYS A 97 -7.03 -4.83 19.32
C LYS A 97 -6.69 -3.41 18.86
N LEU A 98 -5.45 -3.17 18.42
CA LEU A 98 -5.01 -1.86 17.93
C LEU A 98 -5.73 -1.42 16.65
N ILE A 99 -6.06 -2.37 15.76
CA ILE A 99 -6.86 -2.11 14.57
C ILE A 99 -8.26 -1.64 14.96
N HIS A 100 -8.92 -2.30 15.92
CA HIS A 100 -10.23 -1.88 16.40
C HIS A 100 -10.17 -0.52 17.09
N GLU A 101 -9.22 -0.28 17.95
CA GLU A 101 -9.08 1.00 18.65
C GLU A 101 -8.79 2.15 17.66
N SER A 102 -8.00 1.92 16.62
CA SER A 102 -7.78 2.93 15.58
C SER A 102 -9.03 3.17 14.72
N ASP A 103 -9.84 2.14 14.47
CA ASP A 103 -11.14 2.28 13.79
C ASP A 103 -12.14 3.11 14.64
N GLU A 104 -12.18 2.91 15.95
CA GLU A 104 -13.00 3.72 16.88
C GLU A 104 -12.62 5.21 16.81
N ILE A 105 -11.34 5.52 16.65
CA ILE A 105 -10.91 6.91 16.45
C ILE A 105 -11.46 7.46 15.13
N TYR A 106 -11.38 6.72 14.03
CA TYR A 106 -11.96 7.16 12.75
C TYR A 106 -13.48 7.40 12.90
N LEU A 107 -14.20 6.52 13.60
CA LEU A 107 -15.64 6.70 13.91
C LEU A 107 -15.89 7.97 14.72
N LYS A 108 -15.09 8.24 15.76
CA LYS A 108 -15.18 9.46 16.58
C LYS A 108 -15.05 10.73 15.74
N PHE A 109 -14.24 10.71 14.69
CA PHE A 109 -14.05 11.85 13.79
C PHE A 109 -15.02 11.87 12.60
N GLY A 110 -16.00 10.94 12.56
CA GLY A 110 -17.13 10.98 11.63
C GLY A 110 -17.05 10.00 10.46
N ALA A 111 -16.27 8.92 10.59
CA ALA A 111 -16.33 7.82 9.63
C ALA A 111 -17.71 7.14 9.66
N ASP A 112 -18.17 6.66 8.51
CA ASP A 112 -19.41 5.89 8.40
C ASP A 112 -19.31 4.59 9.19
N THR A 113 -20.42 4.21 9.86
CA THR A 113 -20.48 2.98 10.67
C THR A 113 -20.57 1.71 9.83
N SER A 114 -20.88 1.80 8.55
CA SER A 114 -21.03 0.67 7.64
C SER A 114 -19.70 -0.07 7.47
N VAL A 115 -19.75 -1.40 7.54
CA VAL A 115 -18.62 -2.29 7.29
C VAL A 115 -19.02 -3.28 6.20
N TYR A 116 -18.24 -3.33 5.15
CA TYR A 116 -18.44 -4.26 4.05
C TYR A 116 -17.80 -5.62 4.34
N GLY A 117 -18.39 -6.69 3.81
CA GLY A 117 -17.84 -8.04 3.93
C GLY A 117 -18.22 -8.76 5.24
N VAL A 118 -19.25 -8.27 5.96
CA VAL A 118 -19.76 -8.89 7.20
C VAL A 118 -21.21 -9.39 7.11
N ASP A 119 -22.04 -8.80 6.22
CA ASP A 119 -23.50 -8.99 6.21
C ASP A 119 -23.98 -10.26 5.49
N LYS A 120 -23.09 -10.98 4.79
CA LYS A 120 -23.41 -12.10 3.91
C LYS A 120 -22.70 -13.38 4.32
N GLU A 121 -22.89 -13.79 5.57
CA GLU A 121 -22.13 -14.90 6.16
C GLU A 121 -22.28 -16.21 5.40
N LYS A 122 -23.49 -16.54 4.88
CA LYS A 122 -23.74 -17.78 4.13
C LYS A 122 -22.97 -17.81 2.83
N GLU A 123 -23.06 -16.73 2.06
CA GLU A 123 -22.40 -16.57 0.77
C GLU A 123 -20.87 -16.55 0.94
N ILE A 124 -20.37 -15.84 1.94
CA ILE A 124 -18.93 -15.80 2.26
C ILE A 124 -18.43 -17.18 2.69
N ARG A 125 -19.21 -17.93 3.49
CA ARG A 125 -18.89 -19.32 3.85
C ARG A 125 -18.83 -20.23 2.63
N GLU A 126 -19.72 -20.04 1.67
CA GLU A 126 -19.68 -20.82 0.42
C GLU A 126 -18.46 -20.48 -0.43
N ILE A 127 -18.13 -19.19 -0.56
CA ILE A 127 -16.91 -18.74 -1.25
C ILE A 127 -15.68 -19.35 -0.57
N ARG A 128 -15.63 -19.31 0.76
CA ARG A 128 -14.54 -19.91 1.54
C ARG A 128 -14.41 -21.41 1.29
N ARG A 129 -15.53 -22.13 1.27
CA ARG A 129 -15.54 -23.58 0.97
C ARG A 129 -15.00 -23.87 -0.43
N LYS A 130 -15.42 -23.10 -1.44
CA LYS A 130 -14.88 -23.21 -2.81
C LYS A 130 -13.39 -22.91 -2.85
N ALA A 131 -12.94 -21.86 -2.17
CA ALA A 131 -11.54 -21.52 -2.08
C ALA A 131 -10.71 -22.65 -1.45
N ILE A 132 -11.14 -23.21 -0.31
CA ILE A 132 -10.48 -24.34 0.34
C ILE A 132 -10.37 -25.55 -0.60
N ASN A 133 -11.45 -25.89 -1.31
CA ASN A 133 -11.47 -27.00 -2.27
C ASN A 133 -10.52 -26.77 -3.46
N ALA A 134 -10.24 -25.52 -3.79
CA ALA A 134 -9.30 -25.12 -4.83
C ALA A 134 -7.85 -24.97 -4.32
N GLY A 135 -7.58 -25.20 -3.04
CA GLY A 135 -6.28 -24.98 -2.41
C GLY A 135 -5.97 -23.50 -2.10
N LEU A 136 -6.96 -22.64 -2.22
CA LEU A 136 -6.83 -21.21 -1.96
C LEU A 136 -7.22 -20.87 -0.52
N LYS A 137 -6.56 -19.87 0.07
CA LYS A 137 -6.96 -19.28 1.34
C LYS A 137 -7.70 -17.96 1.07
N LEU A 138 -8.98 -17.91 1.43
CA LEU A 138 -9.71 -16.63 1.48
C LEU A 138 -9.30 -15.89 2.75
N ILE A 139 -8.76 -14.69 2.58
CA ILE A 139 -8.48 -13.76 3.70
C ILE A 139 -9.73 -12.93 3.94
N GLU A 140 -10.32 -13.08 5.11
CA GLU A 140 -11.44 -12.25 5.53
C GLU A 140 -10.91 -10.85 5.83
N CYS A 141 -11.44 -9.90 5.11
CA CYS A 141 -11.05 -8.50 5.24
C CYS A 141 -12.30 -7.62 5.29
N PRO A 142 -12.93 -7.49 6.46
CA PRO A 142 -13.95 -6.46 6.65
C PRO A 142 -13.38 -5.09 6.32
N ILE A 143 -14.11 -4.28 5.58
CA ILE A 143 -13.62 -2.98 5.13
C ILE A 143 -14.61 -1.89 5.55
N ARG A 144 -14.11 -0.87 6.24
CA ARG A 144 -14.75 0.43 6.34
C ARG A 144 -14.25 1.32 5.22
N HIS A 145 -15.15 1.92 4.48
CA HIS A 145 -14.82 2.77 3.35
C HIS A 145 -15.11 4.24 3.69
N LEU A 146 -14.07 5.03 3.89
CA LEU A 146 -14.23 6.46 4.19
C LEU A 146 -14.75 7.24 2.97
N GLY A 147 -14.28 6.89 1.77
CA GLY A 147 -14.49 7.70 0.57
C GLY A 147 -13.59 8.94 0.55
N THR A 148 -13.27 9.41 -0.64
CA THR A 148 -12.27 10.48 -0.81
C THR A 148 -12.69 11.81 -0.15
N GLU A 149 -13.96 12.19 -0.27
CA GLU A 149 -14.44 13.47 0.29
C GLU A 149 -14.60 13.43 1.80
N GLU A 150 -15.16 12.34 2.33
CA GLU A 150 -15.33 12.19 3.79
C GLU A 150 -13.99 11.92 4.47
N GLY A 151 -13.09 11.18 3.83
CA GLY A 151 -11.72 11.00 4.31
C GLY A 151 -11.00 12.34 4.51
N TYR A 152 -11.13 13.26 3.55
CA TYR A 152 -10.59 14.61 3.70
C TYR A 152 -11.18 15.34 4.94
N LYS A 153 -12.50 15.28 5.17
CA LYS A 153 -13.15 15.93 6.33
C LYS A 153 -12.69 15.33 7.66
N ILE A 154 -12.55 14.01 7.71
CA ILE A 154 -12.08 13.29 8.91
C ILE A 154 -10.66 13.74 9.25
N TYR A 155 -9.75 13.75 8.28
CA TYR A 155 -8.39 14.17 8.51
C TYR A 155 -8.27 15.67 8.82
N SER A 156 -9.14 16.53 8.26
CA SER A 156 -9.21 17.94 8.62
C SER A 156 -9.58 18.14 10.09
N LYS A 157 -10.55 17.38 10.59
CA LYS A 157 -10.92 17.38 12.00
C LYS A 157 -9.79 16.85 12.89
N LEU A 158 -9.08 15.81 12.46
CA LEU A 158 -7.93 15.29 13.18
C LEU A 158 -6.80 16.32 13.27
N GLN A 159 -6.49 17.04 12.17
CA GLN A 159 -5.49 18.12 12.20
C GLN A 159 -5.87 19.21 13.20
N ALA A 160 -7.11 19.70 13.13
CA ALA A 160 -7.60 20.71 14.05
C ALA A 160 -7.52 20.24 15.51
N HIS A 161 -7.95 19.02 15.78
CA HIS A 161 -7.92 18.43 17.11
C HIS A 161 -6.51 18.33 17.69
N LEU A 162 -5.53 17.88 16.89
CA LEU A 162 -4.13 17.82 17.34
C LEU A 162 -3.57 19.20 17.68
N LEU A 163 -3.86 20.22 16.84
CA LEU A 163 -3.45 21.60 17.10
C LEU A 163 -4.08 22.18 18.37
N GLU A 164 -5.38 21.96 18.57
CA GLU A 164 -6.12 22.39 19.76
C GLU A 164 -5.59 21.78 21.05
N HIS A 165 -5.00 20.57 20.96
CA HIS A 165 -4.43 19.84 22.10
C HIS A 165 -2.91 19.99 22.22
N GLY A 166 -2.33 21.02 21.59
CA GLY A 166 -0.96 21.43 21.82
C GLY A 166 0.12 20.72 21.00
N VAL A 167 -0.25 19.92 19.99
CA VAL A 167 0.75 19.39 19.05
C VAL A 167 1.27 20.53 18.18
N GLU A 168 2.56 20.79 18.26
CA GLU A 168 3.22 21.72 17.34
C GLU A 168 3.41 21.04 15.97
N MET A 169 3.08 21.73 14.87
CA MET A 169 3.22 21.21 13.51
C MET A 169 4.07 22.13 12.64
N LYS A 170 5.13 21.59 12.07
CA LYS A 170 5.96 22.27 11.07
C LYS A 170 5.69 21.68 9.69
N PHE A 171 5.00 22.43 8.84
CA PHE A 171 4.73 22.09 7.45
C PHE A 171 5.76 22.71 6.50
N ASN A 172 5.84 22.18 5.26
CA ASN A 172 6.82 22.59 4.26
C ASN A 172 8.25 22.58 4.85
N THR A 173 8.54 21.56 5.66
CA THR A 173 9.80 21.37 6.36
C THR A 173 10.22 19.91 6.23
N MET A 174 11.36 19.67 5.60
CA MET A 174 11.93 18.35 5.42
C MET A 174 13.01 18.10 6.46
N VAL A 175 13.05 16.92 7.05
CA VAL A 175 14.20 16.48 7.83
C VAL A 175 15.26 15.97 6.87
N GLU A 176 16.49 16.49 6.97
CA GLU A 176 17.61 16.06 6.17
C GLU A 176 18.45 15.00 6.89
N HIS A 177 18.79 15.25 8.19
CA HIS A 177 19.65 14.37 8.95
C HIS A 177 19.13 14.13 10.37
N PHE A 178 19.55 13.01 10.95
CA PHE A 178 19.42 12.76 12.39
C PHE A 178 20.65 13.28 13.12
N ILE A 179 20.47 13.79 14.34
CA ILE A 179 21.55 14.09 15.29
C ILE A 179 21.73 12.88 16.17
N ILE A 180 22.83 12.16 16.01
CA ILE A 180 23.13 10.93 16.75
C ILE A 180 24.38 11.18 17.61
N GLU A 181 24.29 10.87 18.90
CA GLU A 181 25.40 10.90 19.86
C GLU A 181 25.42 9.58 20.63
N ASP A 182 26.57 8.93 20.70
CA ASP A 182 26.75 7.65 21.41
C ASP A 182 25.66 6.61 21.13
N SER A 183 25.35 6.39 19.84
CA SER A 183 24.29 5.48 19.38
C SER A 183 22.89 5.83 19.92
N THR A 184 22.67 7.08 20.29
CA THR A 184 21.39 7.61 20.76
C THR A 184 20.95 8.75 19.86
N ALA A 185 19.70 8.74 19.42
CA ALA A 185 19.10 9.86 18.69
C ALA A 185 18.81 11.01 19.66
N LYS A 186 19.28 12.21 19.32
CA LYS A 186 19.12 13.42 20.12
C LYS A 186 18.28 14.47 19.44
N GLY A 187 18.11 14.38 18.13
CA GLY A 187 17.39 15.40 17.38
C GLY A 187 17.45 15.17 15.89
N VAL A 188 17.00 16.18 15.17
CA VAL A 188 16.98 16.22 13.71
C VAL A 188 17.49 17.56 13.19
N ILE A 189 17.99 17.57 11.96
CA ILE A 189 18.35 18.77 11.20
C ILE A 189 17.38 18.89 10.03
N THR A 190 16.78 20.06 9.89
CA THR A 190 15.84 20.33 8.79
C THR A 190 16.56 20.88 7.57
N ASP A 191 15.86 20.87 6.41
CA ASP A 191 16.28 21.48 5.14
C ASP A 191 16.56 23.00 5.23
N LYS A 192 16.19 23.63 6.34
CA LYS A 192 16.48 25.03 6.66
C LYS A 192 17.68 25.21 7.61
N GLY A 193 18.36 24.11 7.93
CA GLY A 193 19.49 24.10 8.86
C GLY A 193 19.08 24.22 10.33
N GLU A 194 17.80 24.15 10.66
CA GLU A 194 17.32 24.21 12.04
C GLU A 194 17.62 22.90 12.76
N GLN A 195 18.24 22.96 13.92
CA GLN A 195 18.49 21.81 14.80
C GLN A 195 17.37 21.74 15.85
N LEU A 196 16.67 20.61 15.88
CA LEU A 196 15.55 20.36 16.79
C LEU A 196 15.89 19.13 17.63
N PHE A 197 15.78 19.25 18.94
CA PHE A 197 16.19 18.24 19.89
C PHE A 197 14.97 17.61 20.57
N ALA A 198 15.02 16.28 20.80
CA ALA A 198 14.01 15.54 21.52
C ALA A 198 14.59 14.30 22.20
N ASP A 199 13.88 13.78 23.20
CA ASP A 199 14.25 12.54 23.90
C ASP A 199 13.87 11.29 23.04
N GLU A 200 12.78 11.36 22.27
CA GLU A 200 12.30 10.32 21.38
C GLU A 200 12.04 10.86 19.97
N ILE A 201 12.47 10.15 18.95
CA ILE A 201 12.29 10.48 17.54
C ILE A 201 11.56 9.35 16.85
N VAL A 202 10.45 9.64 16.20
CA VAL A 202 9.62 8.67 15.46
C VAL A 202 9.69 8.99 13.97
N SER A 203 10.34 8.12 13.20
CA SER A 203 10.27 8.17 11.74
C SER A 203 8.96 7.48 11.29
N ALA A 204 7.96 8.29 10.94
CA ALA A 204 6.65 7.89 10.46
C ALA A 204 6.44 8.24 8.98
N VAL A 205 7.52 8.27 8.21
CA VAL A 205 7.47 8.61 6.79
C VAL A 205 6.72 7.54 6.00
N GLY A 206 5.97 7.99 5.01
CA GLY A 206 5.26 7.10 4.09
C GLY A 206 6.17 6.57 2.97
N ARG A 207 5.57 5.92 1.98
CA ARG A 207 6.31 5.37 0.82
C ARG A 207 7.12 6.42 0.07
N GLU A 208 6.63 7.65 0.02
CA GLU A 208 7.30 8.76 -0.65
C GLU A 208 8.58 9.21 0.10
N GLY A 209 8.63 9.02 1.43
CA GLY A 209 9.84 9.28 2.23
C GLY A 209 10.75 8.06 2.42
N ALA A 210 10.41 6.92 1.84
CA ALA A 210 11.10 5.66 2.07
C ALA A 210 12.54 5.63 1.57
N ASP A 211 12.81 6.25 0.42
CA ASP A 211 14.15 6.32 -0.15
C ASP A 211 15.08 7.20 0.71
N TRP A 212 14.56 8.35 1.17
CA TRP A 212 15.27 9.18 2.14
C TRP A 212 15.58 8.41 3.42
N PHE A 213 14.58 7.73 4.01
CA PHE A 213 14.79 7.00 5.26
C PHE A 213 15.74 5.82 5.09
N SER A 214 15.68 5.11 3.96
CA SER A 214 16.64 4.05 3.63
C SER A 214 18.07 4.58 3.52
N HIS A 215 18.24 5.79 2.96
CA HIS A 215 19.54 6.46 2.92
C HIS A 215 20.04 6.83 4.31
N MET A 216 19.17 7.45 5.13
CA MET A 216 19.48 7.78 6.51
C MET A 216 19.87 6.54 7.35
N CYS A 217 19.13 5.44 7.22
CA CYS A 217 19.48 4.20 7.90
C CYS A 217 20.90 3.72 7.57
N LYS A 218 21.34 3.84 6.32
CA LYS A 218 22.71 3.51 5.92
C LYS A 218 23.74 4.47 6.54
N GLU A 219 23.43 5.77 6.54
CA GLU A 219 24.31 6.81 7.07
C GLU A 219 24.56 6.64 8.56
N ILE A 220 23.51 6.36 9.35
CA ILE A 220 23.59 6.22 10.81
C ILE A 220 23.80 4.79 11.29
N GLY A 221 23.94 3.81 10.38
CA GLY A 221 24.22 2.42 10.72
C GLY A 221 23.02 1.62 11.25
N VAL A 222 21.79 2.04 10.94
CA VAL A 222 20.58 1.25 11.26
C VAL A 222 20.47 0.06 10.33
N GLU A 223 20.28 -1.13 10.89
CA GLU A 223 20.13 -2.37 10.13
C GLU A 223 18.83 -2.39 9.32
N THR A 224 18.94 -2.81 8.06
CA THR A 224 17.79 -3.01 7.18
C THR A 224 17.83 -4.39 6.55
N GLU A 225 16.68 -5.02 6.45
CA GLU A 225 16.49 -6.26 5.70
C GLU A 225 16.08 -5.96 4.26
N VAL A 226 16.47 -6.88 3.37
CA VAL A 226 16.03 -6.82 1.98
C VAL A 226 14.51 -7.04 1.94
N GLY A 227 13.79 -6.07 1.40
CA GLY A 227 12.34 -6.17 1.22
C GLY A 227 11.95 -7.24 0.18
N THR A 228 10.66 -7.52 0.11
CA THR A 228 10.06 -8.32 -0.96
C THR A 228 9.72 -7.44 -2.15
N VAL A 229 9.60 -8.03 -3.33
CA VAL A 229 8.94 -7.41 -4.47
C VAL A 229 7.79 -8.30 -4.91
N ASP A 230 6.64 -7.70 -5.19
CA ASP A 230 5.53 -8.41 -5.81
C ASP A 230 5.51 -8.09 -7.28
N ILE A 231 5.56 -9.12 -8.11
CA ILE A 231 5.59 -9.02 -9.57
C ILE A 231 4.48 -9.89 -10.15
N GLY A 232 3.78 -9.39 -11.14
CA GLY A 232 2.73 -10.16 -11.76
C GLY A 232 2.00 -9.44 -12.88
N VAL A 233 0.74 -9.77 -13.04
CA VAL A 233 -0.11 -9.29 -14.12
C VAL A 233 -1.38 -8.68 -13.56
N ARG A 234 -1.99 -7.77 -14.32
CA ARG A 234 -3.38 -7.41 -14.14
C ARG A 234 -4.23 -8.26 -15.05
N VAL A 235 -5.21 -8.91 -14.48
CA VAL A 235 -6.17 -9.75 -15.18
C VAL A 235 -7.44 -8.95 -15.41
N GLU A 236 -8.01 -9.03 -16.59
CA GLU A 236 -9.30 -8.44 -16.93
C GLU A 236 -10.23 -9.52 -17.45
N VAL A 237 -11.44 -9.57 -16.89
CA VAL A 237 -12.51 -10.50 -17.25
C VAL A 237 -13.85 -9.76 -17.33
N ARG A 238 -14.86 -10.39 -17.89
CA ARG A 238 -16.24 -9.86 -17.84
C ARG A 238 -16.73 -9.80 -16.40
N ASP A 239 -17.56 -8.79 -16.08
CA ASP A 239 -18.12 -8.60 -14.74
C ASP A 239 -18.85 -9.84 -14.23
N GLU A 240 -19.56 -10.55 -15.13
CA GLU A 240 -20.32 -11.75 -14.81
C GLU A 240 -19.45 -12.86 -14.22
N VAL A 241 -18.18 -12.96 -14.64
CA VAL A 241 -17.23 -13.96 -14.12
C VAL A 241 -16.92 -13.70 -12.65
N MET A 242 -16.76 -12.44 -12.25
CA MET A 242 -16.43 -12.06 -10.88
C MET A 242 -17.65 -11.72 -10.01
N GLU A 243 -18.86 -11.81 -10.54
CA GLU A 243 -20.08 -11.34 -9.90
C GLU A 243 -20.28 -11.93 -8.50
N MET A 244 -20.05 -13.22 -8.34
CA MET A 244 -20.20 -13.91 -7.04
C MET A 244 -19.25 -13.33 -5.98
N LEU A 245 -18.01 -13.03 -6.35
CA LEU A 245 -17.04 -12.45 -5.44
C LEU A 245 -17.37 -10.96 -5.16
N ASN A 246 -17.62 -10.18 -6.21
CA ASN A 246 -17.84 -8.74 -6.12
C ASN A 246 -19.12 -8.35 -5.36
N LYS A 247 -20.19 -9.17 -5.46
CA LYS A 247 -21.44 -8.93 -4.74
C LYS A 247 -21.36 -9.24 -3.25
N ASN A 248 -20.48 -10.16 -2.84
CA ASN A 248 -20.45 -10.68 -1.47
C ASN A 248 -19.24 -10.19 -0.67
N LEU A 249 -18.16 -9.80 -1.34
CA LEU A 249 -16.94 -9.27 -0.76
C LEU A 249 -16.66 -7.90 -1.35
N TYR A 250 -16.19 -6.96 -0.53
CA TYR A 250 -15.76 -5.66 -1.06
C TYR A 250 -14.52 -5.83 -1.94
N GLU A 251 -13.59 -6.66 -1.51
CA GLU A 251 -12.37 -7.04 -2.21
C GLU A 251 -12.02 -8.49 -1.88
N ALA A 252 -12.06 -9.36 -2.86
CA ALA A 252 -11.71 -10.76 -2.66
C ALA A 252 -10.20 -10.93 -2.56
N LYS A 253 -9.71 -11.18 -1.34
CA LYS A 253 -8.29 -11.45 -1.07
C LYS A 253 -8.08 -12.96 -0.99
N LEU A 254 -7.62 -13.54 -2.09
CA LEU A 254 -7.32 -14.96 -2.21
C LEU A 254 -5.80 -15.16 -2.28
N VAL A 255 -5.28 -16.06 -1.48
CA VAL A 255 -3.86 -16.43 -1.42
C VAL A 255 -3.72 -17.89 -1.82
N TYR A 256 -2.73 -18.15 -2.63
CA TYR A 256 -2.35 -19.48 -3.10
C TYR A 256 -0.85 -19.70 -2.90
N TYR A 257 -0.47 -20.90 -2.49
CA TYR A 257 0.89 -21.37 -2.56
C TYR A 257 0.98 -22.35 -3.70
N THR A 258 1.76 -22.04 -4.72
CA THR A 258 1.79 -22.77 -5.98
C THR A 258 2.40 -24.16 -5.79
N PRO A 259 1.78 -25.23 -6.34
CA PRO A 259 2.28 -26.59 -6.16
C PRO A 259 3.69 -26.80 -6.71
N THR A 260 4.02 -26.12 -7.82
CA THR A 260 5.32 -26.32 -8.48
C THR A 260 6.47 -25.68 -7.72
N PHE A 261 6.30 -24.46 -7.20
CA PHE A 261 7.41 -23.70 -6.62
C PHE A 261 7.21 -23.29 -5.16
N ASP A 262 6.06 -23.58 -4.57
CA ASP A 262 5.67 -23.13 -3.23
C ASP A 262 5.76 -21.61 -3.05
N ASP A 263 5.55 -20.88 -4.15
CA ASP A 263 5.55 -19.42 -4.16
C ASP A 263 4.17 -18.89 -3.77
N LYS A 264 4.17 -17.83 -2.98
CA LYS A 264 2.95 -17.13 -2.58
C LYS A 264 2.44 -16.26 -3.71
N VAL A 265 1.26 -16.59 -4.23
CA VAL A 265 0.51 -15.75 -5.18
C VAL A 265 -0.75 -15.22 -4.52
N ARG A 266 -1.12 -14.00 -4.81
CA ARG A 266 -2.34 -13.40 -4.25
C ARG A 266 -3.08 -12.51 -5.23
N THR A 267 -4.41 -12.45 -5.07
CA THR A 267 -5.21 -11.40 -5.69
C THR A 267 -4.96 -10.07 -4.99
N PHE A 268 -5.02 -8.98 -5.74
CA PHE A 268 -4.85 -7.64 -5.20
C PHE A 268 -5.64 -6.63 -5.99
N CYS A 269 -6.16 -5.59 -5.32
CA CYS A 269 -6.81 -4.42 -5.92
C CYS A 269 -7.84 -4.80 -7.00
N THR A 270 -8.93 -5.46 -6.60
CA THR A 270 -10.06 -5.75 -7.48
C THR A 270 -10.87 -4.48 -7.76
N ASN A 271 -11.19 -4.26 -9.02
CA ASN A 271 -11.94 -3.12 -9.52
C ASN A 271 -13.16 -3.62 -10.33
N PRO A 272 -14.31 -3.82 -9.67
CA PRO A 272 -15.54 -4.20 -10.36
C PRO A 272 -16.02 -3.11 -11.31
N SER A 273 -16.44 -3.48 -12.50
CA SER A 273 -16.88 -2.57 -13.58
C SER A 273 -15.88 -1.42 -13.80
N GLY A 274 -14.59 -1.71 -13.62
CA GLY A 274 -13.49 -0.75 -13.68
C GLY A 274 -12.72 -0.82 -14.99
N GLU A 275 -11.68 -0.03 -15.09
CA GLU A 275 -10.77 -0.05 -16.23
C GLU A 275 -9.34 -0.38 -15.83
N VAL A 276 -8.61 -0.98 -16.74
CA VAL A 276 -7.16 -1.13 -16.64
C VAL A 276 -6.51 0.19 -17.01
N ALA A 277 -5.49 0.59 -16.26
CA ALA A 277 -4.83 1.89 -16.43
C ALA A 277 -3.31 1.75 -16.39
N THR A 278 -2.62 2.70 -17.01
CA THR A 278 -1.16 2.84 -16.89
C THR A 278 -0.82 3.75 -15.72
N GLU A 279 0.11 3.31 -14.89
CA GLU A 279 0.75 4.09 -13.82
C GLU A 279 2.20 4.38 -14.22
N TYR A 280 2.61 5.63 -14.11
CA TYR A 280 3.98 6.05 -14.42
C TYR A 280 4.75 6.35 -13.15
N TYR A 281 5.93 5.74 -13.05
CA TYR A 281 6.93 6.04 -12.02
C TYR A 281 7.97 7.04 -12.56
N ASP A 282 8.90 7.43 -11.70
CA ASP A 282 10.02 8.28 -12.08
C ASP A 282 10.78 7.71 -13.30
N ASN A 283 11.30 8.60 -14.13
CA ASN A 283 11.96 8.27 -15.39
C ASN A 283 11.07 7.63 -16.47
N GLY A 284 9.74 7.79 -16.37
CA GLY A 284 8.80 7.33 -17.39
C GLY A 284 8.56 5.82 -17.40
N LEU A 285 8.93 5.10 -16.35
CA LEU A 285 8.66 3.68 -16.21
C LEU A 285 7.16 3.44 -16.11
N ALA A 286 6.56 2.77 -17.09
CA ALA A 286 5.15 2.42 -17.12
C ALA A 286 4.92 1.04 -16.50
N VAL A 287 3.96 0.95 -15.58
CA VAL A 287 3.43 -0.30 -15.04
C VAL A 287 1.91 -0.30 -15.12
N VAL A 288 1.30 -1.48 -15.10
CA VAL A 288 -0.15 -1.59 -15.13
C VAL A 288 -0.75 -1.40 -13.74
N ASN A 289 -1.92 -0.78 -13.69
CA ASN A 289 -2.78 -0.65 -12.50
C ASN A 289 -4.24 -0.73 -12.94
N GLY A 290 -5.20 -0.51 -12.04
CA GLY A 290 -6.63 -0.46 -12.34
C GLY A 290 -7.35 0.61 -11.55
N HIS A 291 -8.46 1.06 -12.10
CA HIS A 291 -9.35 2.04 -11.47
C HIS A 291 -10.79 1.53 -11.44
N ALA A 292 -11.48 1.82 -10.33
CA ALA A 292 -12.93 1.68 -10.21
C ALA A 292 -13.58 3.06 -10.09
N TYR A 293 -14.72 3.24 -10.72
CA TYR A 293 -15.47 4.50 -10.73
C TYR A 293 -16.75 4.39 -9.91
N LYS A 294 -17.08 5.47 -9.16
CA LYS A 294 -18.38 5.57 -8.48
C LYS A 294 -19.49 5.97 -9.44
N SER A 295 -19.19 6.85 -10.43
CA SER A 295 -20.14 7.29 -11.45
C SER A 295 -20.52 6.14 -12.38
N GLN A 296 -21.83 5.93 -12.58
CA GLN A 296 -22.35 4.89 -13.47
C GLN A 296 -21.90 5.07 -14.92
N ASP A 297 -21.77 6.32 -15.36
CA ASP A 297 -21.39 6.68 -16.75
C ASP A 297 -19.94 6.29 -17.08
N MET A 298 -19.11 6.06 -16.05
CA MET A 298 -17.71 5.67 -16.20
C MET A 298 -17.47 4.16 -16.00
N LYS A 299 -18.50 3.42 -15.62
CA LYS A 299 -18.40 1.98 -15.42
C LYS A 299 -18.29 1.23 -16.73
N THR A 300 -17.43 0.21 -16.73
CA THR A 300 -17.29 -0.74 -17.84
C THR A 300 -18.09 -2.01 -17.55
N ASN A 301 -18.08 -2.96 -18.51
CA ASN A 301 -18.64 -4.29 -18.32
C ASN A 301 -17.58 -5.31 -17.88
N ASN A 302 -16.42 -4.84 -17.42
CA ASN A 302 -15.28 -5.68 -17.08
C ASN A 302 -14.86 -5.44 -15.64
N THR A 303 -14.47 -6.51 -14.96
CA THR A 303 -13.74 -6.46 -13.69
C THR A 303 -12.27 -6.71 -13.97
N ASN A 304 -11.39 -5.94 -13.32
CA ASN A 304 -9.96 -6.22 -13.34
C ASN A 304 -9.40 -6.37 -11.94
N PHE A 305 -8.35 -7.18 -11.80
CA PHE A 305 -7.64 -7.42 -10.55
C PHE A 305 -6.18 -7.80 -10.84
N ALA A 306 -5.28 -7.55 -9.89
CA ALA A 306 -3.91 -7.99 -10.00
C ALA A 306 -3.73 -9.41 -9.46
N LEU A 307 -2.86 -10.19 -10.11
CA LEU A 307 -2.23 -11.39 -9.58
C LEU A 307 -0.78 -11.08 -9.32
N LEU A 308 -0.36 -11.15 -8.07
CA LEU A 308 0.97 -10.77 -7.61
C LEU A 308 1.68 -11.98 -7.00
N VAL A 309 2.82 -12.32 -7.56
CA VAL A 309 3.75 -13.33 -7.04
C VAL A 309 4.75 -12.63 -6.12
N SER A 310 4.77 -13.01 -4.85
CA SER A 310 5.69 -12.43 -3.87
C SER A 310 7.05 -13.08 -3.97
N LYS A 311 8.08 -12.32 -4.31
CA LYS A 311 9.46 -12.82 -4.41
C LYS A 311 10.33 -12.31 -3.26
N ASN A 312 10.89 -13.28 -2.55
CA ASN A 312 11.93 -13.08 -1.56
C ASN A 312 13.26 -13.47 -2.17
N PHE A 313 14.28 -12.72 -1.84
CA PHE A 313 15.63 -12.99 -2.32
C PHE A 313 16.57 -13.32 -1.16
N THR A 314 17.51 -14.23 -1.39
CA THR A 314 18.54 -14.61 -0.44
C THR A 314 19.86 -13.92 -0.75
N LYS A 315 20.73 -13.81 0.25
CA LYS A 315 22.10 -13.31 0.04
C LYS A 315 22.79 -14.06 -1.10
N PRO A 316 23.59 -13.38 -1.95
CA PRO A 316 24.07 -11.99 -1.81
C PRO A 316 23.18 -10.90 -2.41
N PHE A 317 22.02 -11.23 -2.97
CA PHE A 317 21.13 -10.28 -3.65
C PHE A 317 20.48 -9.30 -2.65
N LYS A 318 20.54 -7.99 -2.92
CA LYS A 318 20.12 -6.93 -2.00
C LYS A 318 19.21 -5.87 -2.61
N THR A 319 18.83 -6.01 -3.90
CA THR A 319 18.14 -4.94 -4.65
C THR A 319 16.85 -5.43 -5.32
N PRO A 320 15.85 -5.94 -4.56
CA PRO A 320 14.60 -6.45 -5.14
C PRO A 320 13.81 -5.40 -5.92
N ILE A 321 13.88 -4.13 -5.50
CA ILE A 321 13.24 -3.01 -6.21
C ILE A 321 13.83 -2.87 -7.61
N GLU A 322 15.16 -2.90 -7.74
CA GLU A 322 15.83 -2.82 -9.05
C GLU A 322 15.50 -4.02 -9.94
N TYR A 323 15.38 -5.22 -9.36
CA TYR A 323 14.92 -6.38 -10.11
C TYR A 323 13.52 -6.17 -10.70
N GLY A 324 12.57 -5.69 -9.89
CA GLY A 324 11.21 -5.38 -10.35
C GLY A 324 11.20 -4.26 -11.42
N LYS A 325 12.02 -3.22 -11.24
CA LYS A 325 12.17 -2.13 -12.22
C LYS A 325 12.71 -2.66 -13.54
N GLN A 326 13.72 -3.54 -13.53
CA GLN A 326 14.29 -4.11 -14.76
C GLN A 326 13.28 -4.96 -15.52
N ILE A 327 12.44 -5.76 -14.83
CA ILE A 327 11.36 -6.50 -15.48
C ILE A 327 10.36 -5.55 -16.14
N ALA A 328 9.96 -4.48 -15.45
CA ALA A 328 9.06 -3.49 -16.00
C ALA A 328 9.69 -2.72 -17.18
N GLN A 329 10.99 -2.38 -17.12
CA GLN A 329 11.73 -1.77 -18.22
C GLN A 329 11.80 -2.67 -19.44
N LEU A 330 12.02 -3.98 -19.24
CA LEU A 330 12.01 -4.96 -20.32
C LEU A 330 10.65 -4.99 -21.03
N SER A 331 9.54 -4.96 -20.27
CA SER A 331 8.20 -4.85 -20.85
C SER A 331 8.03 -3.56 -21.64
N ASN A 332 8.44 -2.42 -21.07
CA ASN A 332 8.32 -1.12 -21.74
C ASN A 332 9.13 -1.06 -23.04
N MET A 333 10.30 -1.67 -23.06
CA MET A 333 11.14 -1.76 -24.29
C MET A 333 10.41 -2.51 -25.42
N LEU A 334 9.63 -3.55 -25.09
CA LEU A 334 8.91 -4.35 -26.07
C LEU A 334 7.65 -3.67 -26.63
N CYS A 335 7.13 -2.64 -25.96
CA CYS A 335 5.88 -1.97 -26.31
C CYS A 335 5.97 -0.43 -26.33
N ASP A 336 7.18 0.11 -26.56
CA ASP A 336 7.44 1.55 -26.69
C ASP A 336 6.88 2.37 -25.51
N GLY A 337 7.20 1.93 -24.29
CA GLY A 337 6.78 2.62 -23.06
C GLY A 337 5.30 2.46 -22.69
N LYS A 338 4.56 1.57 -23.36
CA LYS A 338 3.16 1.24 -23.06
C LYS A 338 3.05 -0.03 -22.21
N ILE A 339 1.87 -0.62 -22.20
CA ILE A 339 1.57 -1.86 -21.46
C ILE A 339 1.34 -3.00 -22.46
N LEU A 340 1.96 -4.14 -22.23
CA LEU A 340 1.70 -5.36 -22.99
C LEU A 340 0.36 -5.97 -22.58
N VAL A 341 -0.38 -6.52 -23.54
CA VAL A 341 -1.56 -7.34 -23.32
C VAL A 341 -1.44 -8.67 -24.05
N GLN A 342 -1.81 -9.75 -23.37
CA GLN A 342 -1.85 -11.10 -23.91
C GLN A 342 -3.13 -11.79 -23.48
N THR A 343 -3.76 -12.58 -24.37
CA THR A 343 -4.87 -13.45 -23.95
C THR A 343 -4.34 -14.65 -23.18
N TYR A 344 -5.08 -15.13 -22.19
CA TYR A 344 -4.71 -16.32 -21.42
C TYR A 344 -4.54 -17.57 -22.33
N GLY A 345 -5.37 -17.71 -23.36
CA GLY A 345 -5.24 -18.79 -24.32
C GLY A 345 -3.93 -18.76 -25.10
N ASP A 346 -3.46 -17.58 -25.52
CA ASP A 346 -2.16 -17.43 -26.17
C ASP A 346 -1.00 -17.62 -25.19
N PHE A 347 -1.13 -17.14 -23.95
CA PHE A 347 -0.19 -17.36 -22.86
C PHE A 347 0.06 -18.86 -22.60
N LYS A 348 -1.01 -19.66 -22.44
CA LYS A 348 -0.91 -21.12 -22.26
C LYS A 348 -0.26 -21.84 -23.43
N ARG A 349 -0.44 -21.33 -24.65
CA ARG A 349 0.17 -21.91 -25.85
C ARG A 349 1.60 -21.43 -26.08
N GLY A 350 2.13 -20.57 -25.22
CA GLY A 350 3.48 -19.99 -25.38
C GLY A 350 3.62 -19.19 -26.67
N ARG A 351 2.62 -18.41 -27.05
CA ARG A 351 2.65 -17.63 -28.30
C ARG A 351 2.16 -16.21 -28.09
N ARG A 352 2.70 -15.30 -28.88
CA ARG A 352 2.29 -13.90 -28.91
C ARG A 352 0.80 -13.74 -29.25
N THR A 353 0.08 -12.86 -28.56
CA THR A 353 -1.22 -12.34 -29.00
C THR A 353 -0.99 -11.33 -30.14
N THR A 354 -1.88 -11.36 -31.13
CA THR A 354 -1.90 -10.41 -32.25
C THR A 354 -3.14 -9.54 -32.20
N GLU A 355 -3.11 -8.39 -32.86
CA GLU A 355 -4.28 -7.50 -32.94
C GLU A 355 -5.49 -8.22 -33.54
N GLU A 356 -5.30 -9.03 -34.56
CA GLU A 356 -6.39 -9.80 -35.18
C GLU A 356 -7.06 -10.79 -34.20
N ARG A 357 -6.28 -11.42 -33.34
CA ARG A 357 -6.81 -12.32 -32.31
C ARG A 357 -7.50 -11.54 -31.18
N LEU A 358 -6.92 -10.39 -30.81
CA LEU A 358 -7.51 -9.51 -29.80
C LEU A 358 -8.84 -8.92 -30.28
N CYS A 359 -8.94 -8.52 -31.55
CA CYS A 359 -10.19 -8.01 -32.15
C CYS A 359 -11.31 -9.04 -32.23
N ARG A 360 -10.97 -10.35 -32.23
CA ARG A 360 -11.98 -11.44 -32.24
C ARG A 360 -12.42 -11.86 -30.84
N ASN A 361 -11.78 -11.30 -29.82
CA ASN A 361 -12.10 -11.63 -28.43
C ASN A 361 -13.44 -10.98 -28.04
N ASN A 362 -14.32 -11.70 -27.32
CA ASN A 362 -15.54 -11.14 -26.76
C ASN A 362 -15.29 -10.18 -25.61
N LEU A 363 -14.14 -10.29 -24.96
CA LEU A 363 -13.68 -9.36 -23.93
C LEU A 363 -12.93 -8.20 -24.58
N ILE A 364 -13.53 -7.03 -24.57
CA ILE A 364 -12.95 -5.82 -25.16
C ILE A 364 -12.01 -5.18 -24.14
N PRO A 365 -10.70 -4.99 -24.46
CA PRO A 365 -9.76 -4.34 -23.59
C PRO A 365 -10.22 -2.95 -23.14
N THR A 366 -10.18 -2.65 -21.85
CA THR A 366 -10.47 -1.30 -21.34
C THR A 366 -9.26 -0.36 -21.49
N LEU A 367 -8.03 -0.87 -21.41
CA LEU A 367 -6.82 -0.10 -21.76
C LEU A 367 -6.63 -0.09 -23.29
N LYS A 368 -7.09 0.98 -23.91
CA LYS A 368 -7.20 1.08 -25.40
C LYS A 368 -5.87 1.13 -26.14
N ASP A 369 -4.81 1.59 -25.49
CA ASP A 369 -3.48 1.73 -26.06
C ASP A 369 -2.52 0.60 -25.63
N ALA A 370 -3.05 -0.46 -24.99
CA ALA A 370 -2.26 -1.66 -24.71
C ALA A 370 -1.80 -2.35 -25.98
N VAL A 371 -0.57 -2.84 -25.97
CA VAL A 371 0.09 -3.46 -27.15
C VAL A 371 -0.02 -4.97 -27.04
N PRO A 372 -0.64 -5.67 -28.01
CA PRO A 372 -0.64 -7.13 -28.05
C PRO A 372 0.78 -7.70 -28.15
N GLY A 373 1.11 -8.61 -27.23
CA GLY A 373 2.47 -9.11 -27.13
C GLY A 373 2.57 -10.50 -26.51
N ASP A 374 3.76 -10.79 -26.01
CA ASP A 374 4.11 -12.05 -25.35
C ASP A 374 4.79 -11.77 -24.02
N LEU A 375 4.11 -12.09 -22.94
CA LEU A 375 4.59 -11.92 -21.56
C LEU A 375 5.74 -12.88 -21.21
N SER A 376 5.91 -13.96 -21.99
CA SER A 376 7.04 -14.90 -21.80
C SER A 376 8.39 -14.28 -22.13
N LEU A 377 8.42 -13.20 -22.91
CA LEU A 377 9.62 -12.43 -23.18
C LEU A 377 10.01 -11.48 -22.03
N VAL A 378 9.13 -11.34 -21.05
CA VAL A 378 9.30 -10.40 -19.92
C VAL A 378 9.47 -11.14 -18.61
N PHE A 379 8.59 -12.09 -18.30
CA PHE A 379 8.59 -12.78 -17.02
C PHE A 379 9.55 -13.97 -17.01
N PRO A 380 10.30 -14.18 -15.91
CA PRO A 380 10.94 -15.46 -15.63
C PRO A 380 9.92 -16.60 -15.66
N HIS A 381 10.32 -17.76 -16.17
CA HIS A 381 9.48 -18.96 -16.27
C HIS A 381 8.74 -19.28 -14.96
N ARG A 382 9.43 -19.17 -13.84
CA ARG A 382 8.86 -19.42 -12.51
C ARG A 382 7.63 -18.54 -12.23
N ILE A 383 7.69 -17.24 -12.54
CA ILE A 383 6.55 -16.32 -12.36
C ILE A 383 5.40 -16.67 -13.30
N MET A 384 5.69 -17.11 -14.52
CA MET A 384 4.66 -17.52 -15.47
C MET A 384 3.88 -18.74 -14.99
N VAL A 385 4.59 -19.77 -14.50
CA VAL A 385 3.96 -20.98 -13.92
C VAL A 385 3.14 -20.62 -12.69
N ASP A 386 3.66 -19.79 -11.79
CA ASP A 386 2.95 -19.33 -10.60
C ASP A 386 1.62 -18.63 -10.95
N ILE A 387 1.62 -17.78 -11.99
CA ILE A 387 0.43 -17.08 -12.47
C ILE A 387 -0.58 -18.05 -13.09
N GLU A 388 -0.11 -19.00 -13.91
CA GLU A 388 -0.94 -20.00 -14.55
C GLU A 388 -1.65 -20.89 -13.50
N GLU A 389 -0.91 -21.43 -12.53
CA GLU A 389 -1.46 -22.24 -11.45
C GLU A 389 -2.48 -21.47 -10.60
N MET A 390 -2.23 -20.18 -10.34
CA MET A 390 -3.18 -19.32 -9.63
C MET A 390 -4.47 -19.09 -10.43
N ILE A 391 -4.38 -18.84 -11.74
CA ILE A 391 -5.56 -18.65 -12.61
C ILE A 391 -6.40 -19.94 -12.64
N GLU A 392 -5.77 -21.11 -12.76
CA GLU A 392 -6.46 -22.40 -12.74
C GLU A 392 -7.11 -22.72 -11.39
N ALA A 393 -6.47 -22.32 -10.28
CA ALA A 393 -7.06 -22.44 -8.95
C ALA A 393 -8.25 -21.49 -8.76
N LEU A 394 -8.16 -20.25 -9.25
CA LEU A 394 -9.25 -19.27 -9.21
C LEU A 394 -10.46 -19.71 -10.03
N ASP A 395 -10.25 -20.34 -11.17
CA ASP A 395 -11.33 -20.83 -12.04
C ASP A 395 -12.23 -21.86 -11.33
N LYS A 396 -11.69 -22.63 -10.38
CA LYS A 396 -12.47 -23.54 -9.53
C LYS A 396 -13.37 -22.79 -8.53
N VAL A 397 -13.04 -21.56 -8.18
CA VAL A 397 -13.85 -20.71 -7.28
C VAL A 397 -14.87 -19.92 -8.09
N THR A 398 -14.46 -19.34 -9.18
CA THR A 398 -15.27 -18.52 -10.07
C THR A 398 -14.97 -18.90 -11.53
N PRO A 399 -15.77 -19.84 -12.08
CA PRO A 399 -15.58 -20.37 -13.43
C PRO A 399 -15.61 -19.27 -14.50
N GLY A 400 -14.68 -19.34 -15.44
CA GLY A 400 -14.50 -18.38 -16.53
C GLY A 400 -13.27 -17.49 -16.39
N ILE A 401 -12.58 -17.49 -15.24
CA ILE A 401 -11.29 -16.78 -15.13
C ILE A 401 -10.23 -17.40 -16.04
N ALA A 402 -10.17 -18.72 -16.14
CA ALA A 402 -9.25 -19.43 -17.04
C ALA A 402 -9.76 -19.53 -18.49
N SER A 403 -10.72 -18.68 -18.89
CA SER A 403 -11.14 -18.58 -20.29
C SER A 403 -9.97 -18.20 -21.20
N GLU A 404 -9.91 -18.78 -22.40
CA GLU A 404 -8.93 -18.39 -23.40
C GLU A 404 -8.95 -16.89 -23.75
N GLU A 405 -10.10 -16.26 -23.53
CA GLU A 405 -10.35 -14.85 -23.82
C GLU A 405 -9.95 -13.88 -22.70
N THR A 406 -9.67 -14.40 -21.50
CA THR A 406 -9.21 -13.59 -20.36
C THR A 406 -7.95 -12.80 -20.75
N LEU A 407 -7.94 -11.50 -20.45
CA LEU A 407 -6.81 -10.63 -20.77
C LEU A 407 -5.86 -10.51 -19.59
N MET A 408 -4.57 -10.56 -19.90
CA MET A 408 -3.47 -10.39 -18.96
C MET A 408 -2.61 -9.23 -19.43
N TYR A 409 -2.43 -8.26 -18.56
CA TYR A 409 -1.61 -7.08 -18.83
C TYR A 409 -0.35 -7.13 -17.98
N GLY A 410 0.79 -6.86 -18.56
CA GLY A 410 2.08 -6.89 -17.85
C GLY A 410 2.91 -5.62 -18.11
N VAL A 411 3.63 -5.17 -17.10
CA VAL A 411 3.89 -5.80 -15.80
C VAL A 411 3.14 -5.05 -14.70
N GLU A 412 2.53 -5.75 -13.75
CA GLU A 412 2.18 -5.14 -12.48
C GLU A 412 3.30 -5.39 -11.49
N VAL A 413 3.83 -4.34 -10.90
CA VAL A 413 4.87 -4.43 -9.87
C VAL A 413 4.45 -3.60 -8.66
N LYS A 414 4.67 -4.15 -7.47
CA LYS A 414 4.55 -3.38 -6.23
C LYS A 414 5.92 -3.34 -5.56
N PHE A 415 6.47 -2.14 -5.50
CA PHE A 415 7.71 -1.87 -4.82
C PHE A 415 7.43 -1.61 -3.35
N TYR A 416 8.20 -2.28 -2.49
CA TYR A 416 8.14 -2.06 -1.05
C TYR A 416 9.48 -1.49 -0.59
N SER A 417 9.42 -0.62 0.41
CA SER A 417 10.62 -0.06 1.03
C SER A 417 11.49 -1.18 1.63
N ASN A 418 12.77 -0.91 1.82
CA ASN A 418 13.60 -1.76 2.65
C ASN A 418 12.98 -1.88 4.05
N LYS A 419 12.93 -3.10 4.57
CA LYS A 419 12.39 -3.34 5.90
C LYS A 419 13.42 -2.90 6.93
N VAL A 420 13.11 -1.91 7.73
CA VAL A 420 13.93 -1.49 8.85
C VAL A 420 13.81 -2.52 9.97
N VAL A 421 14.95 -2.99 10.50
CA VAL A 421 14.95 -3.92 11.65
C VAL A 421 14.57 -3.15 12.91
N VAL A 422 13.47 -3.55 13.52
CA VAL A 422 12.95 -2.96 14.76
C VAL A 422 12.62 -4.03 15.79
N ASN A 423 12.69 -3.68 17.06
CA ASN A 423 12.21 -4.52 18.13
C ASN A 423 10.67 -4.43 18.31
N ARG A 424 10.12 -5.06 19.35
CA ARG A 424 8.66 -5.01 19.64
C ARG A 424 8.14 -3.62 19.96
N ASP A 425 9.02 -2.70 20.37
CA ASP A 425 8.72 -1.30 20.66
C ASP A 425 8.94 -0.39 19.45
N PHE A 426 9.16 -0.98 18.28
CA PHE A 426 9.49 -0.30 17.02
C PHE A 426 10.76 0.57 17.10
N GLU A 427 11.61 0.33 18.11
CA GLU A 427 12.90 0.98 18.24
C GLU A 427 13.93 0.30 17.34
N THR A 428 14.76 1.09 16.68
CA THR A 428 15.87 0.63 15.83
C THR A 428 17.09 0.24 16.69
N SER A 429 18.21 -0.07 16.04
CA SER A 429 19.50 -0.23 16.73
C SER A 429 20.04 1.08 17.36
N ILE A 430 19.47 2.23 16.99
CA ILE A 430 19.78 3.54 17.59
C ILE A 430 18.75 3.82 18.68
N LYS A 431 19.20 3.99 19.91
CA LYS A 431 18.34 4.28 21.06
C LYS A 431 17.57 5.60 20.84
N GLY A 432 16.29 5.63 21.20
CA GLY A 432 15.43 6.81 21.02
C GLY A 432 15.03 7.08 19.56
N LEU A 433 15.39 6.22 18.59
CA LEU A 433 14.92 6.29 17.21
C LEU A 433 13.98 5.13 16.92
N ARG A 434 12.72 5.46 16.66
CA ARG A 434 11.67 4.50 16.27
C ARG A 434 11.30 4.63 14.80
N ALA A 435 10.98 3.50 14.18
CA ALA A 435 10.62 3.43 12.77
C ALA A 435 9.26 2.75 12.58
N ILE A 436 8.29 3.47 12.01
CA ILE A 436 6.91 3.02 11.82
C ILE A 436 6.37 3.35 10.43
N GLY A 437 5.24 2.76 10.10
CA GLY A 437 4.52 3.06 8.88
C GLY A 437 5.12 2.40 7.63
N ASP A 438 4.65 2.88 6.48
CA ASP A 438 4.96 2.30 5.17
C ASP A 438 6.44 2.53 4.77
N GLY A 439 7.04 3.62 5.22
CA GLY A 439 8.45 3.95 4.92
C GLY A 439 9.46 3.04 5.61
N ALA A 440 9.08 2.46 6.75
CA ALA A 440 9.86 1.44 7.44
C ALA A 440 9.53 0.01 6.98
N SER A 441 8.60 -0.14 6.03
CA SER A 441 8.04 -1.42 5.55
C SER A 441 7.33 -2.25 6.63
N VAL A 442 6.89 -1.60 7.72
CA VAL A 442 6.10 -2.22 8.79
C VAL A 442 4.64 -2.33 8.39
N THR A 443 4.10 -1.30 7.73
CA THR A 443 2.70 -1.26 7.28
C THR A 443 2.61 -1.03 5.77
N ARG A 444 1.42 -1.27 5.22
CA ARG A 444 1.13 -1.13 3.78
C ARG A 444 -0.29 -0.60 3.52
N GLY A 445 -0.92 -0.03 4.52
CA GLY A 445 -2.28 0.47 4.42
C GLY A 445 -2.68 1.33 5.60
N LEU A 446 -3.72 2.16 5.40
CA LEU A 446 -4.16 3.19 6.35
C LEU A 446 -4.41 2.64 7.76
N GLN A 447 -5.13 1.53 7.87
CA GLN A 447 -5.55 0.98 9.15
C GLN A 447 -4.38 0.46 9.98
N GLN A 448 -3.50 -0.37 9.40
CA GLN A 448 -2.31 -0.82 10.14
C GLN A 448 -1.34 0.32 10.41
N ALA A 449 -1.23 1.31 9.54
CA ALA A 449 -0.42 2.49 9.79
C ALA A 449 -0.93 3.28 11.02
N SER A 450 -2.25 3.46 11.14
CA SER A 450 -2.89 4.10 12.29
C SER A 450 -2.67 3.29 13.57
N ALA A 451 -2.91 1.97 13.53
CA ALA A 451 -2.68 1.05 14.65
C ALA A 451 -1.21 1.05 15.11
N ASN A 452 -0.26 1.11 14.16
CA ASN A 452 1.16 1.20 14.46
C ASN A 452 1.52 2.50 15.19
N GLY A 453 0.91 3.62 14.81
CA GLY A 453 1.05 4.89 15.53
C GLY A 453 0.61 4.80 16.99
N LEU A 454 -0.55 4.19 17.27
CA LEU A 454 -1.02 3.96 18.65
C LEU A 454 -0.04 3.10 19.45
N SER A 455 0.46 2.03 18.85
CA SER A 455 1.39 1.11 19.51
C SER A 455 2.68 1.79 19.94
N VAL A 456 3.28 2.57 19.03
CA VAL A 456 4.53 3.29 19.31
C VAL A 456 4.34 4.36 20.39
N ALA A 457 3.24 5.11 20.34
CA ALA A 457 2.96 6.09 21.37
C ALA A 457 2.89 5.46 22.76
N ARG A 458 2.22 4.32 22.89
CA ARG A 458 2.14 3.58 24.16
C ARG A 458 3.48 3.07 24.64
N SER A 459 4.32 2.59 23.73
CA SER A 459 5.67 2.17 24.05
C SER A 459 6.53 3.33 24.54
N ILE A 460 6.46 4.50 23.91
CA ILE A 460 7.16 5.73 24.34
C ILE A 460 6.72 6.10 25.77
N LEU A 461 5.42 6.15 26.04
CA LEU A 461 4.87 6.49 27.35
C LEU A 461 5.35 5.52 28.43
N ALA A 462 5.37 4.22 28.14
CA ALA A 462 5.87 3.19 29.07
C ALA A 462 7.37 3.31 29.35
N HIS A 463 8.17 3.86 28.41
CA HIS A 463 9.58 4.15 28.64
C HIS A 463 9.81 5.40 29.48
N MET A 464 8.97 6.43 29.30
CA MET A 464 9.06 7.68 30.07
C MET A 464 8.63 7.53 31.54
N GLU A 465 7.91 6.46 31.90
CA GLU A 465 7.48 6.15 33.27
C GLU A 465 8.49 5.34 34.07
N LYS A 466 9.54 4.83 33.41
CA LYS A 466 10.65 4.07 34.03
C LYS A 466 11.83 4.97 34.36
#